data_52775b118a1fafe8e5bd1b6e6f32924a
#
_entry.id   52775b118a1fafe8e5bd1b6e6f32924a
#
_cell.length_a   1.000
_cell.length_b   1.000
_cell.length_c   1.000
_cell.angle_alpha   90.00
_cell.angle_beta   90.00
_cell.angle_gamma   90.00
#
_symmetry.space_group_name_H-M   'P 1'
#
loop_
_entity.id
_entity.type
_entity.pdbx_description
1 polymer ?
#
loop_
_entity_poly.entity_id
_entity_poly.type
_entity_poly.pdbx_seq_one_letter_code
_entity_poly.pdbx_strand_id
1 'polypeptide(L)'
;MRPGIPAKQTHDYKRHGTTTLFAALSMLDGKVIGDCMPRHRHQEFIRFLKRIDGQTPSQLDLHLIIDNYSAHKHPRVKSWIRRHPRFHLHFIPTSSSWLNMVERWFREITDKRIRRGSFYNVASLIKAINDYIQNHNQNPKIFIWSATVKGIMDKISKVKKC
;
A
#
# COMPACT_ATOMS: atom_id res chain seq x y z
N MET A 1 -18.79 20.63 -44.59
CA MET A 1 -17.74 19.99 -43.78
C MET A 1 -16.41 20.59 -44.14
N ARG A 2 -15.70 21.23 -43.21
CA ARG A 2 -14.34 21.73 -43.44
C ARG A 2 -13.34 20.58 -43.23
N PRO A 3 -12.51 20.20 -44.18
CA PRO A 3 -11.50 19.14 -43.98
C PRO A 3 -10.40 19.68 -43.04
N GLY A 4 -9.99 18.90 -42.04
CA GLY A 4 -8.79 19.15 -41.25
C GLY A 4 -8.94 19.46 -39.76
N ILE A 5 -10.14 19.35 -39.17
CA ILE A 5 -10.27 19.46 -37.71
C ILE A 5 -10.46 18.04 -37.14
N PRO A 6 -9.45 17.48 -36.38
CA PRO A 6 -9.64 16.19 -35.73
C PRO A 6 -10.77 16.31 -34.73
N ALA A 7 -11.70 15.35 -34.73
CA ALA A 7 -12.79 15.25 -33.78
C ALA A 7 -12.19 15.22 -32.38
N LYS A 8 -12.46 16.27 -31.59
CA LYS A 8 -12.09 16.32 -30.17
C LYS A 8 -12.99 15.30 -29.46
N GLN A 9 -12.49 14.09 -29.23
CA GLN A 9 -13.15 13.16 -28.33
C GLN A 9 -13.09 13.75 -26.94
N THR A 10 -14.19 14.34 -26.51
CA THR A 10 -14.43 14.65 -25.10
C THR A 10 -14.59 13.32 -24.38
N HIS A 11 -13.54 12.83 -23.73
CA HIS A 11 -13.65 11.75 -22.76
C HIS A 11 -14.41 12.31 -21.58
N ASP A 12 -15.72 12.05 -21.53
CA ASP A 12 -16.55 12.32 -20.36
C ASP A 12 -16.06 11.43 -19.23
N TYR A 13 -15.11 11.95 -18.44
CA TYR A 13 -14.58 11.28 -17.26
C TYR A 13 -15.60 11.40 -16.12
N LYS A 14 -16.46 10.41 -15.99
CA LYS A 14 -17.40 10.28 -14.88
C LYS A 14 -16.67 9.79 -13.64
N ARG A 15 -16.50 10.67 -12.65
CA ARG A 15 -15.88 10.31 -11.36
C ARG A 15 -16.89 9.56 -10.49
N HIS A 16 -16.70 8.25 -10.31
CA HIS A 16 -17.60 7.39 -9.52
C HIS A 16 -17.23 7.27 -8.03
N GLY A 17 -16.35 8.16 -7.52
CA GLY A 17 -15.87 8.17 -6.15
C GLY A 17 -14.44 7.62 -6.03
N THR A 18 -13.95 7.55 -4.78
CA THR A 18 -12.59 7.09 -4.46
C THR A 18 -12.61 6.18 -3.24
N THR A 19 -11.64 5.28 -3.16
CA THR A 19 -11.32 4.49 -1.96
C THR A 19 -9.82 4.51 -1.72
N THR A 20 -9.41 4.30 -0.47
CA THR A 20 -8.01 4.17 -0.07
C THR A 20 -7.73 2.71 0.26
N LEU A 21 -6.74 2.11 -0.39
CA LEU A 21 -6.27 0.78 -0.05
C LEU A 21 -5.13 0.88 0.97
N PHE A 22 -5.33 0.30 2.15
CA PHE A 22 -4.27 -0.06 3.08
C PHE A 22 -3.81 -1.48 2.78
N ALA A 23 -2.51 -1.71 2.69
CA ALA A 23 -1.97 -3.04 2.48
C ALA A 23 -0.67 -3.26 3.27
N ALA A 24 -0.52 -4.46 3.81
CA ALA A 24 0.70 -4.96 4.42
C ALA A 24 1.13 -6.25 3.72
N LEU A 25 2.38 -6.27 3.27
CA LEU A 25 3.01 -7.44 2.63
C LEU A 25 3.84 -8.18 3.67
N SER A 26 3.52 -9.44 3.89
CA SER A 26 4.34 -10.34 4.71
C SER A 26 5.61 -10.73 3.94
N MET A 27 6.76 -10.46 4.55
CA MET A 27 8.05 -10.83 3.98
C MET A 27 8.38 -12.31 4.14
N LEU A 28 7.68 -13.03 5.04
CA LEU A 28 7.92 -14.44 5.32
C LEU A 28 7.27 -15.35 4.28
N ASP A 29 6.03 -15.07 3.92
CA ASP A 29 5.23 -15.93 3.05
C ASP A 29 4.68 -15.22 1.80
N GLY A 30 4.95 -13.91 1.65
CA GLY A 30 4.51 -13.12 0.50
C GLY A 30 3.01 -12.80 0.48
N LYS A 31 2.26 -13.14 1.53
CA LYS A 31 0.83 -12.82 1.63
C LYS A 31 0.60 -11.34 1.88
N VAL A 32 -0.57 -10.89 1.46
CA VAL A 32 -0.99 -9.49 1.61
C VAL A 32 -2.24 -9.43 2.47
N ILE A 33 -2.17 -8.61 3.52
CA ILE A 33 -3.34 -8.17 4.29
C ILE A 33 -3.75 -6.83 3.70
N GLY A 34 -4.97 -6.70 3.19
CA GLY A 34 -5.48 -5.46 2.62
C GLY A 34 -6.84 -5.06 3.18
N ASP A 35 -7.11 -3.76 3.21
CA ASP A 35 -8.42 -3.19 3.57
C ASP A 35 -8.67 -1.91 2.80
N CYS A 36 -9.84 -1.81 2.15
CA CYS A 36 -10.28 -0.60 1.46
C CYS A 36 -11.08 0.27 2.41
N MET A 37 -10.66 1.51 2.59
CA MET A 37 -11.28 2.46 3.51
C MET A 37 -11.58 3.79 2.82
N PRO A 38 -12.54 4.59 3.30
CA PRO A 38 -12.95 5.84 2.62
C PRO A 38 -11.88 6.94 2.70
N ARG A 39 -10.97 6.90 3.68
CA ARG A 39 -9.97 7.94 3.93
C ARG A 39 -8.65 7.36 4.42
N HIS A 40 -7.56 8.18 4.33
CA HIS A 40 -6.22 7.84 4.80
C HIS A 40 -5.86 8.67 6.03
N ARG A 41 -6.56 8.46 7.15
CA ARG A 41 -6.32 9.16 8.41
C ARG A 41 -5.79 8.20 9.47
N HIS A 42 -5.39 8.72 10.63
CA HIS A 42 -4.91 7.91 11.75
C HIS A 42 -5.96 6.91 12.28
N GLN A 43 -7.26 7.21 12.19
CA GLN A 43 -8.33 6.29 12.61
C GLN A 43 -8.36 5.04 11.71
N GLU A 44 -8.33 5.24 10.40
CA GLU A 44 -8.28 4.16 9.41
C GLU A 44 -6.98 3.35 9.56
N PHE A 45 -5.86 4.02 9.81
CA PHE A 45 -4.59 3.34 10.06
C PHE A 45 -4.64 2.47 11.34
N ILE A 46 -5.19 2.96 12.45
CA ILE A 46 -5.37 2.15 13.67
C ILE A 46 -6.31 0.96 13.42
N ARG A 47 -7.38 1.16 12.63
CA ARG A 47 -8.27 0.06 12.22
C ARG A 47 -7.50 -0.99 11.43
N PHE A 48 -6.62 -0.56 10.54
CA PHE A 48 -5.77 -1.46 9.77
C PHE A 48 -4.76 -2.21 10.64
N LEU A 49 -4.13 -1.55 11.61
CA LEU A 49 -3.26 -2.22 12.60
C LEU A 49 -4.00 -3.30 13.40
N LYS A 50 -5.24 -3.03 13.83
CA LYS A 50 -6.08 -4.04 14.50
C LYS A 50 -6.40 -5.23 13.58
N ARG A 51 -6.57 -4.99 12.28
CA ARG A 51 -6.77 -6.07 11.30
C ARG A 51 -5.52 -6.93 11.17
N ILE A 52 -4.33 -6.33 11.10
CA ILE A 52 -3.05 -7.06 11.11
C ILE A 52 -2.94 -7.89 12.39
N ASP A 53 -3.24 -7.29 13.54
CA ASP A 53 -3.20 -7.97 14.86
C ASP A 53 -4.08 -9.23 14.89
N GLY A 54 -5.30 -9.15 14.38
CA GLY A 54 -6.24 -10.27 14.34
C GLY A 54 -5.93 -11.34 13.29
N GLN A 55 -5.08 -11.04 12.28
CA GLN A 55 -4.70 -11.96 11.22
C GLN A 55 -3.29 -12.55 11.36
N THR A 56 -2.58 -12.18 12.42
CA THR A 56 -1.23 -12.67 12.69
C THR A 56 -1.19 -13.41 14.02
N PRO A 57 -0.40 -14.49 14.17
CA PRO A 57 -0.28 -15.23 15.42
C PRO A 57 0.12 -14.31 16.58
N SER A 58 -0.57 -14.42 17.72
CA SER A 58 -0.42 -13.49 18.85
C SER A 58 0.95 -13.57 19.54
N GLN A 59 1.65 -14.68 19.40
CA GLN A 59 2.97 -14.92 19.98
C GLN A 59 4.13 -14.31 19.17
N LEU A 60 3.86 -13.76 17.97
CA LEU A 60 4.90 -13.19 17.12
C LEU A 60 5.01 -11.68 17.33
N ASP A 61 6.24 -11.18 17.41
CA ASP A 61 6.53 -9.77 17.28
C ASP A 61 6.36 -9.32 15.82
N LEU A 62 5.80 -8.14 15.64
CA LEU A 62 5.49 -7.59 14.32
C LEU A 62 6.35 -6.35 14.04
N HIS A 63 7.33 -6.50 13.17
CA HIS A 63 8.15 -5.41 12.68
C HIS A 63 7.56 -4.84 11.38
N LEU A 64 6.94 -3.67 11.46
CA LEU A 64 6.32 -3.00 10.31
C LEU A 64 7.23 -1.93 9.76
N ILE A 65 7.62 -2.09 8.50
CA ILE A 65 8.33 -1.07 7.71
C ILE A 65 7.27 -0.18 7.08
N ILE A 66 7.28 1.10 7.40
CA ILE A 66 6.26 2.06 6.98
C ILE A 66 6.88 3.37 6.48
N ASP A 67 6.15 4.08 5.65
CA ASP A 67 6.56 5.40 5.18
C ASP A 67 6.38 6.48 6.25
N ASN A 68 6.90 7.67 5.95
CA ASN A 68 6.87 8.84 6.84
C ASN A 68 5.54 9.63 6.80
N TYR A 69 4.45 9.06 6.32
CA TYR A 69 3.17 9.76 6.24
C TYR A 69 2.70 10.24 7.63
N SER A 70 2.19 11.46 7.69
CA SER A 70 1.85 12.13 8.96
C SER A 70 0.82 11.38 9.81
N ALA A 71 -0.14 10.70 9.18
CA ALA A 71 -1.16 9.91 9.87
C ALA A 71 -0.54 8.76 10.69
N HIS A 72 0.59 8.20 10.26
CA HIS A 72 1.30 7.12 10.96
C HIS A 72 1.98 7.60 12.25
N LYS A 73 2.32 8.88 12.32
CA LYS A 73 3.00 9.51 13.47
C LYS A 73 2.04 10.18 14.47
N HIS A 74 0.74 10.12 14.22
CA HIS A 74 -0.27 10.77 15.05
C HIS A 74 -0.23 10.29 16.51
N PRO A 75 -0.46 11.15 17.52
CA PRO A 75 -0.40 10.78 18.93
C PRO A 75 -1.28 9.58 19.31
N ARG A 76 -2.46 9.45 18.71
CA ARG A 76 -3.35 8.29 18.94
C ARG A 76 -2.76 6.98 18.42
N VAL A 77 -2.00 7.00 17.32
CA VAL A 77 -1.27 5.83 16.81
C VAL A 77 -0.17 5.44 17.81
N LYS A 78 0.64 6.41 18.26
CA LYS A 78 1.67 6.18 19.29
C LYS A 78 1.09 5.60 20.57
N SER A 79 -0.08 6.10 21.01
CA SER A 79 -0.78 5.57 22.19
C SER A 79 -1.29 4.15 21.96
N TRP A 80 -1.76 3.82 20.76
CA TRP A 80 -2.19 2.47 20.42
C TRP A 80 -0.99 1.50 20.45
N ILE A 81 0.14 1.85 19.79
CA ILE A 81 1.37 1.06 19.77
C ILE A 81 1.89 0.76 21.17
N ARG A 82 1.92 1.76 22.08
CA ARG A 82 2.34 1.55 23.48
C ARG A 82 1.53 0.48 24.21
N ARG A 83 0.27 0.28 23.84
CA ARG A 83 -0.61 -0.76 24.42
C ARG A 83 -0.54 -2.11 23.70
N HIS A 84 0.21 -2.18 22.58
CA HIS A 84 0.41 -3.38 21.78
C HIS A 84 1.91 -3.60 21.57
N PRO A 85 2.64 -4.06 22.63
CA PRO A 85 4.11 -4.10 22.65
C PRO A 85 4.72 -4.98 21.55
N ARG A 86 3.97 -5.93 21.03
CA ARG A 86 4.41 -6.75 19.89
C ARG A 86 4.55 -5.98 18.56
N PHE A 87 4.07 -4.74 18.47
CA PHE A 87 4.15 -3.92 17.25
C PHE A 87 5.35 -2.98 17.31
N HIS A 88 6.29 -3.16 16.38
CA HIS A 88 7.50 -2.35 16.23
C HIS A 88 7.44 -1.60 14.90
N LEU A 89 7.28 -0.28 14.92
CA LEU A 89 7.21 0.54 13.71
C LEU A 89 8.60 1.04 13.32
N HIS A 90 9.02 0.75 12.09
CA HIS A 90 10.26 1.19 11.48
C HIS A 90 9.95 2.15 10.33
N PHE A 91 10.27 3.44 10.52
CA PHE A 91 10.04 4.45 9.51
C PHE A 91 11.17 4.47 8.50
N ILE A 92 10.84 4.37 7.21
CA ILE A 92 11.83 4.53 6.14
C ILE A 92 12.24 6.01 6.03
N PRO A 93 13.47 6.32 5.58
CA PRO A 93 13.91 7.69 5.33
C PRO A 93 13.00 8.39 4.30
N THR A 94 12.88 9.71 4.40
CA THR A 94 12.18 10.53 3.40
C THR A 94 12.79 10.29 2.02
N SER A 95 11.96 10.27 0.98
CA SER A 95 12.35 9.97 -0.42
C SER A 95 12.95 8.57 -0.65
N SER A 96 12.72 7.63 0.26
CA SER A 96 13.22 6.26 0.19
C SER A 96 12.10 5.23 0.08
N SER A 97 10.97 5.56 -0.55
CA SER A 97 9.83 4.65 -0.76
C SER A 97 10.21 3.35 -1.46
N TRP A 98 11.28 3.37 -2.29
CA TRP A 98 11.84 2.18 -2.93
C TRP A 98 12.35 1.12 -1.94
N LEU A 99 12.58 1.47 -0.67
CA LEU A 99 12.87 0.51 0.42
C LEU A 99 11.60 -0.20 0.92
N ASN A 100 10.42 0.29 0.57
CA ASN A 100 9.16 -0.31 0.98
C ASN A 100 8.67 -1.31 -0.08
N MET A 101 8.84 -2.60 0.18
CA MET A 101 8.49 -3.66 -0.77
C MET A 101 7.00 -3.69 -1.14
N VAL A 102 6.12 -3.18 -0.28
CA VAL A 102 4.69 -3.09 -0.58
C VAL A 102 4.40 -2.14 -1.76
N GLU A 103 5.26 -1.16 -2.01
CA GLU A 103 5.14 -0.26 -3.17
C GLU A 103 5.23 -1.04 -4.51
N ARG A 104 6.09 -2.05 -4.56
CA ARG A 104 6.18 -2.94 -5.71
C ARG A 104 4.87 -3.69 -5.93
N TRP A 105 4.27 -4.20 -4.86
CA TRP A 105 2.98 -4.87 -4.93
C TRP A 105 1.85 -3.91 -5.34
N PHE A 106 1.84 -2.66 -4.84
CA PHE A 106 0.90 -1.63 -5.30
C PHE A 106 1.01 -1.35 -6.80
N ARG A 107 2.22 -1.35 -7.34
CA ARG A 107 2.42 -1.23 -8.80
C ARG A 107 1.81 -2.43 -9.53
N GLU A 108 2.03 -3.65 -9.03
CA GLU A 108 1.49 -4.85 -9.65
C GLU A 108 -0.06 -4.86 -9.69
N ILE A 109 -0.74 -4.58 -8.60
CA ILE A 109 -2.20 -4.52 -8.59
C ILE A 109 -2.72 -3.39 -9.49
N THR A 110 -2.03 -2.25 -9.52
CA THR A 110 -2.39 -1.12 -10.38
C THR A 110 -2.32 -1.51 -11.86
N ASP A 111 -1.21 -2.11 -12.29
CA ASP A 111 -0.98 -2.45 -13.69
C ASP A 111 -1.79 -3.67 -14.15
N LYS A 112 -1.92 -4.68 -13.29
CA LYS A 112 -2.61 -5.95 -13.63
C LYS A 112 -4.12 -5.89 -13.48
N ARG A 113 -4.66 -5.06 -12.58
CA ARG A 113 -6.09 -5.06 -12.27
C ARG A 113 -6.77 -3.71 -12.39
N ILE A 114 -6.21 -2.64 -11.79
CA ILE A 114 -6.90 -1.36 -11.68
C ILE A 114 -6.93 -0.65 -13.03
N ARG A 115 -5.80 -0.47 -13.70
CA ARG A 115 -5.71 0.21 -15.01
C ARG A 115 -6.42 -0.51 -16.14
N ARG A 116 -6.59 -1.82 -16.03
CA ARG A 116 -7.26 -2.65 -17.04
C ARG A 116 -8.75 -2.86 -16.79
N GLY A 117 -9.26 -2.36 -15.65
CA GLY A 117 -10.65 -2.53 -15.26
C GLY A 117 -11.50 -1.31 -15.55
N SER A 118 -12.75 -1.54 -15.92
CA SER A 118 -13.82 -0.53 -15.91
C SER A 118 -14.67 -0.76 -14.67
N PHE A 119 -14.79 0.27 -13.83
CA PHE A 119 -15.52 0.18 -12.56
C PHE A 119 -16.69 1.16 -12.56
N TYR A 120 -17.90 0.66 -12.47
CA TYR A 120 -19.12 1.46 -12.50
C TYR A 120 -19.37 2.23 -11.19
N ASN A 121 -18.78 1.76 -10.08
CA ASN A 121 -18.88 2.37 -8.75
C ASN A 121 -17.72 1.95 -7.85
N VAL A 122 -17.61 2.59 -6.67
CA VAL A 122 -16.57 2.26 -5.69
C VAL A 122 -16.69 0.82 -5.16
N ALA A 123 -17.90 0.30 -5.01
CA ALA A 123 -18.10 -1.07 -4.52
C ALA A 123 -17.52 -2.10 -5.49
N SER A 124 -17.70 -1.91 -6.81
CA SER A 124 -17.11 -2.80 -7.83
C SER A 124 -15.58 -2.73 -7.85
N LEU A 125 -15.00 -1.55 -7.61
CA LEU A 125 -13.55 -1.39 -7.46
C LEU A 125 -13.04 -2.11 -6.20
N ILE A 126 -13.69 -1.93 -5.05
CA ILE A 126 -13.33 -2.61 -3.79
C ILE A 126 -13.41 -4.14 -3.96
N LYS A 127 -14.47 -4.63 -4.58
CA LYS A 127 -14.60 -6.06 -4.88
C LYS A 127 -13.42 -6.56 -5.71
N ALA A 128 -13.08 -5.86 -6.79
CA ALA A 128 -11.98 -6.24 -7.67
C ALA A 128 -10.61 -6.24 -6.97
N ILE A 129 -10.38 -5.30 -6.04
CA ILE A 129 -9.18 -5.26 -5.20
C ILE A 129 -9.14 -6.47 -4.27
N ASN A 130 -10.25 -6.76 -3.58
CA ASN A 130 -10.33 -7.89 -2.64
C ASN A 130 -10.15 -9.23 -3.37
N ASP A 131 -10.79 -9.42 -4.53
CA ASP A 131 -10.62 -10.61 -5.37
C ASP A 131 -9.15 -10.78 -5.80
N TYR A 132 -8.47 -9.68 -6.16
CA TYR A 132 -7.05 -9.71 -6.51
C TYR A 132 -6.17 -10.13 -5.32
N ILE A 133 -6.42 -9.57 -4.13
CA ILE A 133 -5.68 -9.94 -2.90
C ILE A 133 -5.91 -11.41 -2.56
N GLN A 134 -7.14 -11.89 -2.65
CA GLN A 134 -7.48 -13.27 -2.38
C GLN A 134 -6.76 -14.23 -3.34
N ASN A 135 -6.78 -13.94 -4.65
CA ASN A 135 -6.08 -14.74 -5.66
C ASN A 135 -4.55 -14.71 -5.46
N HIS A 136 -3.98 -13.54 -5.10
CA HIS A 136 -2.57 -13.42 -4.78
C HIS A 136 -2.21 -14.30 -3.58
N ASN A 137 -3.03 -14.32 -2.54
CA ASN A 137 -2.80 -15.09 -1.31
C ASN A 137 -2.97 -16.60 -1.46
N GLN A 138 -3.64 -17.08 -2.53
CA GLN A 138 -3.69 -18.52 -2.87
C GLN A 138 -2.33 -19.04 -3.37
N ASN A 139 -1.58 -18.21 -4.12
CA ASN A 139 -0.26 -18.53 -4.64
C ASN A 139 0.68 -17.34 -4.41
N PRO A 140 1.02 -17.03 -3.15
CA PRO A 140 1.78 -15.84 -2.81
C PRO A 140 3.21 -15.95 -3.34
N LYS A 141 3.73 -14.83 -3.88
CA LYS A 141 5.11 -14.74 -4.33
C LYS A 141 5.93 -13.97 -3.30
N ILE A 142 6.94 -14.62 -2.78
CA ILE A 142 7.89 -13.96 -1.87
C ILE A 142 8.69 -12.95 -2.68
N PHE A 143 8.68 -11.70 -2.23
CA PHE A 143 9.52 -10.65 -2.82
C PHE A 143 10.94 -10.76 -2.26
N ILE A 144 11.87 -11.26 -3.08
CA ILE A 144 13.27 -11.38 -2.69
C ILE A 144 13.94 -10.01 -2.85
N TRP A 145 14.59 -9.55 -1.80
CA TRP A 145 15.40 -8.34 -1.82
C TRP A 145 16.73 -8.65 -2.49
N SER A 146 16.93 -8.13 -3.70
CA SER A 146 18.16 -8.37 -4.48
C SER A 146 19.24 -7.27 -4.33
N ALA A 147 18.89 -6.14 -3.67
CA ALA A 147 19.83 -5.05 -3.49
C ALA A 147 20.86 -5.37 -2.37
N THR A 148 22.14 -5.15 -2.63
CA THR A 148 23.19 -5.30 -1.63
C THR A 148 23.14 -4.15 -0.62
N VAL A 149 23.62 -4.39 0.61
CA VAL A 149 23.73 -3.36 1.67
C VAL A 149 24.51 -2.14 1.16
N LYS A 150 25.61 -2.34 0.45
CA LYS A 150 26.40 -1.26 -0.15
C LYS A 150 25.58 -0.43 -1.14
N GLY A 151 24.85 -1.07 -2.06
CA GLY A 151 23.98 -0.37 -3.03
C GLY A 151 22.84 0.42 -2.37
N ILE A 152 22.32 -0.06 -1.23
CA ILE A 152 21.33 0.65 -0.42
C ILE A 152 21.96 1.89 0.23
N MET A 153 23.10 1.73 0.88
CA MET A 153 23.80 2.82 1.56
C MET A 153 24.23 3.92 0.59
N ASP A 154 24.72 3.56 -0.60
CA ASP A 154 25.09 4.51 -1.67
C ASP A 154 23.87 5.34 -2.14
N LYS A 155 22.71 4.72 -2.27
CA LYS A 155 21.48 5.44 -2.63
C LYS A 155 21.01 6.38 -1.51
N ILE A 156 21.05 5.94 -0.25
CA ILE A 156 20.66 6.77 0.91
C ILE A 156 21.58 7.97 1.05
N SER A 157 22.90 7.80 0.83
CA SER A 157 23.88 8.90 0.91
C SER A 157 23.65 9.95 -0.17
N LYS A 158 23.20 9.58 -1.37
CA LYS A 158 22.86 10.52 -2.44
C LYS A 158 21.61 11.35 -2.11
N VAL A 159 20.60 10.75 -1.48
CA VAL A 159 19.37 11.46 -1.08
C VAL A 159 19.61 12.46 0.04
N LYS A 160 20.60 12.24 0.92
CA LYS A 160 20.98 13.20 1.99
C LYS A 160 21.75 14.42 1.50
N LYS A 161 22.22 14.42 0.25
CA LYS A 161 23.01 15.53 -0.35
C LYS A 161 22.17 16.49 -1.22
N CYS A 162 20.87 16.22 -1.40
CA CYS A 162 19.87 17.10 -1.96
C CYS A 162 18.98 17.66 -0.87
#